data_2d64a60915bd21c78a7db73d7c9bcecf
#
_entry.id   2d64a60915bd21c78a7db73d7c9bcecf
#
_cell.length_a   1.000
_cell.length_b   1.000
_cell.length_c   1.000
_cell.angle_alpha   90.00
_cell.angle_beta   90.00
_cell.angle_gamma   90.00
#
_symmetry.space_group_name_H-M   'P 1'
#
loop_
_entity.id
_entity.type
_entity.pdbx_description
1 polymer ?
#
loop_
_entity_poly.entity_id
_entity_poly.type
_entity_poly.pdbx_seq_one_letter_code
_entity_poly.pdbx_strand_id
1 'polypeptide(L)'
;VQAAVATQSQPFLIADEQVTPAQQLAQLHKALADALRLQILRLLKNESFGVLELCRLVAIRQSALSHHLKVLAKAELVATRREGNSIFYRRAFITDDDPLADLKRAAFDAVDTLDIPREQAEQLNQLQQERSELSLSFFQKNAERFSENQGLIVEREHYDSSLMDVVDGLGLSSAACVVEIGPGEGRLLVELARRFASVTAVDNSKDMLDLSRAAIAADGLSNVEFLLGETANARETLSGAADLVVFDMVLHHIATPASTFRDVAALLKEDGLLLVIELCSHDQDWVRNSCGDLWLGFDESELDQWAAMSGLRFEQGSNLALRNGFQIQMRVFRKHAN
;
A
#
# COMPACT_ATOMS: atom_id res chain seq x y z
N VAL A 1 68.08 -21.85 -29.02
CA VAL A 1 66.78 -21.28 -29.21
C VAL A 1 65.91 -21.82 -28.07
N GLN A 2 65.77 -21.03 -26.98
CA GLN A 2 64.95 -21.36 -25.84
C GLN A 2 63.55 -20.76 -26.05
N ALA A 3 62.50 -21.58 -26.00
CA ALA A 3 61.10 -21.17 -26.02
C ALA A 3 60.67 -20.81 -24.61
N ALA A 4 60.22 -19.57 -24.41
CA ALA A 4 59.63 -19.08 -23.16
C ALA A 4 58.18 -19.62 -23.06
N VAL A 5 57.90 -20.35 -21.99
CA VAL A 5 56.55 -20.76 -21.60
C VAL A 5 55.90 -19.60 -20.86
N ALA A 6 54.89 -18.98 -21.50
CA ALA A 6 54.02 -17.98 -20.87
C ALA A 6 53.03 -18.67 -19.98
N THR A 7 53.18 -18.50 -18.65
CA THR A 7 52.18 -18.92 -17.67
C THR A 7 50.99 -17.94 -17.71
N GLN A 8 49.87 -18.37 -18.28
CA GLN A 8 48.62 -17.64 -18.14
C GLN A 8 48.07 -17.79 -16.73
N SER A 9 48.12 -16.73 -15.95
CA SER A 9 47.38 -16.61 -14.72
C SER A 9 45.91 -16.45 -15.03
N GLN A 10 45.12 -17.47 -14.70
CA GLN A 10 43.65 -17.38 -14.69
C GLN A 10 43.24 -16.38 -13.65
N PRO A 11 42.25 -15.46 -13.94
CA PRO A 11 41.70 -14.60 -12.93
C PRO A 11 40.92 -15.46 -11.92
N PHE A 12 41.25 -15.32 -10.65
CA PHE A 12 40.47 -15.85 -9.54
C PHE A 12 39.06 -15.24 -9.64
N LEU A 13 38.08 -16.00 -10.11
CA LEU A 13 36.68 -15.72 -9.90
C LEU A 13 36.47 -15.80 -8.39
N ILE A 14 36.28 -14.65 -7.77
CA ILE A 14 35.78 -14.55 -6.40
C ILE A 14 34.35 -15.14 -6.50
N ALA A 15 34.18 -16.39 -6.08
CA ALA A 15 32.87 -16.98 -5.88
C ALA A 15 32.14 -16.08 -4.87
N ASP A 16 30.92 -15.64 -5.21
CA ASP A 16 30.01 -15.04 -4.24
C ASP A 16 29.99 -15.97 -3.02
N GLU A 17 30.52 -15.51 -1.88
CA GLU A 17 30.49 -16.29 -0.65
C GLU A 17 29.04 -16.47 -0.24
N GLN A 18 28.45 -17.58 -0.63
CA GLN A 18 27.10 -17.93 -0.21
C GLN A 18 27.08 -17.97 1.32
N VAL A 19 26.25 -17.10 1.89
CA VAL A 19 26.10 -17.02 3.37
C VAL A 19 25.61 -18.37 3.87
N THR A 20 26.36 -19.00 4.77
CA THR A 20 25.98 -20.31 5.30
C THR A 20 24.74 -20.21 6.21
N PRO A 21 23.94 -21.30 6.37
CA PRO A 21 22.82 -21.31 7.31
C PRO A 21 23.17 -20.87 8.74
N ALA A 22 24.36 -21.26 9.22
CA ALA A 22 24.84 -20.83 10.52
C ALA A 22 25.12 -19.32 10.60
N GLN A 23 25.63 -18.75 9.51
CA GLN A 23 25.83 -17.29 9.40
C GLN A 23 24.51 -16.53 9.30
N GLN A 24 23.53 -17.05 8.56
CA GLN A 24 22.18 -16.46 8.49
C GLN A 24 21.53 -16.46 9.88
N LEU A 25 21.55 -17.57 10.58
CA LEU A 25 21.04 -17.69 11.95
C LEU A 25 21.73 -16.71 12.91
N ALA A 26 23.07 -16.62 12.86
CA ALA A 26 23.83 -15.70 13.68
C ALA A 26 23.50 -14.22 13.36
N GLN A 27 23.28 -13.89 12.08
CA GLN A 27 22.86 -12.53 11.65
C GLN A 27 21.47 -12.20 12.20
N LEU A 28 20.53 -13.11 12.14
CA LEU A 28 19.18 -12.93 12.69
C LEU A 28 19.22 -12.68 14.20
N HIS A 29 19.92 -13.52 14.97
CA HIS A 29 20.05 -13.33 16.41
C HIS A 29 20.74 -11.99 16.74
N LYS A 30 21.80 -11.64 16.01
CA LYS A 30 22.47 -10.33 16.17
C LYS A 30 21.49 -9.18 15.89
N ALA A 31 20.64 -9.30 14.89
CA ALA A 31 19.66 -8.27 14.56
C ALA A 31 18.60 -8.10 15.67
N LEU A 32 18.16 -9.18 16.27
CA LEU A 32 17.16 -9.17 17.34
C LEU A 32 17.72 -8.80 18.72
N ALA A 33 19.05 -8.87 18.94
CA ALA A 33 19.70 -8.63 20.23
C ALA A 33 19.95 -7.13 20.52
N ASP A 34 18.98 -6.25 20.23
CA ASP A 34 19.09 -4.81 20.48
C ASP A 34 17.71 -4.18 20.59
N ALA A 35 17.46 -3.49 21.71
CA ALA A 35 16.14 -2.94 22.02
C ALA A 35 15.66 -1.91 20.98
N LEU A 36 16.57 -1.07 20.44
CA LEU A 36 16.21 -0.08 19.45
C LEU A 36 15.79 -0.72 18.12
N ARG A 37 16.46 -1.81 17.71
CA ARG A 37 16.08 -2.54 16.50
C ARG A 37 14.71 -3.22 16.66
N LEU A 38 14.40 -3.78 17.83
CA LEU A 38 13.06 -4.29 18.12
C LEU A 38 12.01 -3.18 18.08
N GLN A 39 12.34 -2.01 18.61
CA GLN A 39 11.46 -0.83 18.53
C GLN A 39 11.22 -0.37 17.08
N ILE A 40 12.28 -0.33 16.24
CA ILE A 40 12.16 -0.04 14.81
C ILE A 40 11.24 -1.07 14.13
N LEU A 41 11.44 -2.37 14.37
CA LEU A 41 10.57 -3.41 13.82
C LEU A 41 9.12 -3.26 14.31
N ARG A 42 8.91 -2.83 15.56
CA ARG A 42 7.56 -2.57 16.10
C ARG A 42 6.84 -1.45 15.36
N LEU A 43 7.56 -0.36 15.05
CA LEU A 43 7.02 0.76 14.26
C LEU A 43 6.70 0.36 12.83
N LEU A 44 7.58 -0.45 12.21
CA LEU A 44 7.43 -0.91 10.83
C LEU A 44 6.39 -2.04 10.66
N LYS A 45 5.57 -2.33 11.69
CA LYS A 45 4.58 -3.43 11.65
C LYS A 45 3.63 -3.34 10.45
N ASN A 46 3.06 -2.17 10.26
CA ASN A 46 1.97 -1.98 9.31
C ASN A 46 2.29 -0.93 8.24
N GLU A 47 3.33 -0.13 8.45
CA GLU A 47 3.59 1.04 7.61
C GLU A 47 5.05 1.11 7.16
N SER A 48 5.27 1.87 6.08
CA SER A 48 6.59 2.21 5.59
C SER A 48 6.98 3.60 6.03
N PHE A 49 8.24 3.76 6.45
CA PHE A 49 8.78 5.07 6.86
C PHE A 49 10.10 5.37 6.17
N GLY A 50 10.26 6.65 5.79
CA GLY A 50 11.52 7.20 5.33
C GLY A 50 12.55 7.29 6.47
N VAL A 51 13.83 7.38 6.10
CA VAL A 51 14.93 7.46 7.11
C VAL A 51 14.74 8.64 8.08
N LEU A 52 14.33 9.81 7.58
CA LEU A 52 14.15 11.00 8.43
C LEU A 52 12.94 10.85 9.37
N GLU A 53 11.88 10.20 8.90
CA GLU A 53 10.71 9.90 9.71
C GLU A 53 11.05 8.93 10.83
N LEU A 54 11.79 7.85 10.53
CA LEU A 54 12.28 6.93 11.54
C LEU A 54 13.22 7.62 12.55
N CYS A 55 14.10 8.53 12.09
CA CYS A 55 14.94 9.32 13.00
C CYS A 55 14.10 10.11 14.00
N ARG A 56 13.00 10.73 13.53
CA ARG A 56 12.07 11.47 14.37
C ARG A 56 11.35 10.54 15.37
N LEU A 57 10.83 9.40 14.89
CA LEU A 57 10.08 8.44 15.70
C LEU A 57 10.93 7.78 16.80
N VAL A 58 12.22 7.48 16.54
CA VAL A 58 13.10 6.84 17.53
C VAL A 58 14.08 7.80 18.19
N ALA A 59 13.97 9.11 17.92
CA ALA A 59 14.75 10.20 18.51
C ALA A 59 16.28 10.01 18.42
N ILE A 60 16.81 9.49 17.28
CA ILE A 60 18.24 9.32 17.06
C ILE A 60 18.71 9.99 15.76
N ARG A 61 20.03 10.20 15.66
CA ARG A 61 20.65 10.77 14.45
C ARG A 61 20.66 9.77 13.29
N GLN A 62 20.56 10.27 12.06
CA GLN A 62 20.52 9.47 10.85
C GLN A 62 21.70 8.49 10.70
N SER A 63 22.92 8.90 11.09
CA SER A 63 24.08 8.01 11.01
C SER A 63 23.97 6.78 11.92
N ALA A 64 23.42 6.94 13.12
CA ALA A 64 23.16 5.85 14.05
C ALA A 64 22.02 4.95 13.53
N LEU A 65 20.91 5.54 13.08
CA LEU A 65 19.79 4.80 12.50
C LEU A 65 20.21 3.95 11.29
N SER A 66 21.00 4.53 10.38
CA SER A 66 21.50 3.81 9.20
C SER A 66 22.27 2.54 9.54
N HIS A 67 23.01 2.54 10.67
CA HIS A 67 23.70 1.34 11.16
C HIS A 67 22.69 0.25 11.59
N HIS A 68 21.66 0.62 12.37
CA HIS A 68 20.60 -0.32 12.81
C HIS A 68 19.82 -0.88 11.63
N LEU A 69 19.42 -0.03 10.68
CA LEU A 69 18.71 -0.45 9.47
C LEU A 69 19.55 -1.40 8.61
N LYS A 70 20.86 -1.15 8.46
CA LYS A 70 21.77 -2.05 7.75
C LYS A 70 21.87 -3.43 8.41
N VAL A 71 21.88 -3.49 9.76
CA VAL A 71 21.89 -4.76 10.49
C VAL A 71 20.57 -5.51 10.28
N LEU A 72 19.42 -4.83 10.35
CA LEU A 72 18.10 -5.41 10.10
C LEU A 72 17.96 -5.89 8.65
N ALA A 73 18.41 -5.10 7.67
CA ALA A 73 18.36 -5.47 6.26
C ALA A 73 19.23 -6.70 5.94
N LYS A 74 20.42 -6.80 6.56
CA LYS A 74 21.31 -7.95 6.40
C LYS A 74 20.70 -9.25 6.96
N ALA A 75 19.83 -9.13 7.97
CA ALA A 75 19.08 -10.25 8.53
C ALA A 75 17.73 -10.48 7.82
N GLU A 76 17.47 -9.73 6.74
CA GLU A 76 16.21 -9.78 5.97
C GLU A 76 14.95 -9.61 6.84
N LEU A 77 15.06 -8.76 7.88
CA LEU A 77 13.94 -8.37 8.73
C LEU A 77 13.24 -7.11 8.24
N VAL A 78 13.92 -6.31 7.40
CA VAL A 78 13.37 -5.14 6.75
C VAL A 78 13.67 -5.18 5.26
N ALA A 79 12.73 -4.69 4.48
CA ALA A 79 12.88 -4.41 3.06
C ALA A 79 12.90 -2.90 2.83
N THR A 80 13.48 -2.50 1.70
CA THR A 80 13.51 -1.11 1.27
C THR A 80 12.68 -0.92 0.03
N ARG A 81 12.06 0.24 -0.07
CA ARG A 81 11.36 0.71 -1.25
C ARG A 81 11.88 2.09 -1.60
N ARG A 82 12.18 2.30 -2.87
CA ARG A 82 12.59 3.60 -3.36
C ARG A 82 11.36 4.42 -3.72
N GLU A 83 11.28 5.62 -3.17
CA GLU A 83 10.24 6.59 -3.38
C GLU A 83 10.88 7.90 -3.90
N GLY A 84 11.09 7.98 -5.20
CA GLY A 84 11.87 9.06 -5.82
C GLY A 84 13.30 9.11 -5.30
N ASN A 85 13.65 10.22 -4.64
CA ASN A 85 14.98 10.39 -4.02
C ASN A 85 15.08 9.86 -2.58
N SER A 86 14.00 9.31 -2.03
CA SER A 86 13.94 8.81 -0.66
C SER A 86 13.92 7.28 -0.62
N ILE A 87 14.46 6.73 0.46
CA ILE A 87 14.39 5.29 0.75
C ILE A 87 13.46 5.12 1.94
N PHE A 88 12.40 4.34 1.72
CA PHE A 88 11.47 3.93 2.74
C PHE A 88 11.78 2.51 3.19
N TYR A 89 11.56 2.25 4.47
CA TYR A 89 11.75 0.94 5.09
C TYR A 89 10.40 0.40 5.56
N ARG A 90 10.21 -0.89 5.38
CA ARG A 90 9.11 -1.69 5.92
C ARG A 90 9.62 -3.00 6.48
N ARG A 91 8.81 -3.74 7.22
CA ARG A 91 9.14 -5.14 7.52
C ARG A 91 9.26 -5.93 6.22
N ALA A 92 10.22 -6.86 6.20
CA ALA A 92 10.30 -7.83 5.12
C ALA A 92 9.07 -8.76 5.15
N PHE A 93 8.56 -9.11 4.00
CA PHE A 93 7.59 -10.19 3.88
C PHE A 93 8.31 -11.52 4.01
N ILE A 94 7.84 -12.37 4.92
CA ILE A 94 8.45 -13.66 5.17
C ILE A 94 7.75 -14.71 4.29
N THR A 95 8.48 -15.23 3.32
CA THR A 95 8.00 -16.25 2.39
C THR A 95 8.22 -17.66 2.99
N ASP A 96 7.47 -18.64 2.52
CA ASP A 96 7.54 -20.01 3.07
C ASP A 96 8.82 -20.76 2.65
N ASP A 97 9.52 -20.28 1.63
CA ASP A 97 10.82 -20.79 1.19
C ASP A 97 12.02 -20.22 1.97
N ASP A 98 11.79 -19.25 2.87
CA ASP A 98 12.83 -18.72 3.76
C ASP A 98 13.21 -19.80 4.80
N PRO A 99 14.47 -20.25 4.86
CA PRO A 99 14.90 -21.27 5.82
C PRO A 99 14.69 -20.88 7.31
N LEU A 100 14.56 -19.58 7.59
CA LEU A 100 14.33 -19.03 8.93
C LEU A 100 12.93 -18.44 9.11
N ALA A 101 11.98 -18.78 8.22
CA ALA A 101 10.62 -18.22 8.21
C ALA A 101 9.95 -18.27 9.58
N ASP A 102 9.89 -19.45 10.19
CA ASP A 102 9.21 -19.64 11.48
C ASP A 102 9.85 -18.82 12.60
N LEU A 103 11.17 -18.72 12.62
CA LEU A 103 11.89 -17.93 13.62
C LEU A 103 11.68 -16.43 13.41
N LYS A 104 11.67 -15.96 12.15
CA LYS A 104 11.38 -14.55 11.81
C LYS A 104 9.92 -14.21 12.16
N ARG A 105 8.94 -15.08 11.83
CA ARG A 105 7.53 -14.90 12.20
C ARG A 105 7.36 -14.84 13.72
N ALA A 106 7.92 -15.80 14.46
CA ALA A 106 7.87 -15.80 15.93
C ALA A 106 8.52 -14.54 16.54
N ALA A 107 9.61 -14.04 15.95
CA ALA A 107 10.22 -12.79 16.37
C ALA A 107 9.30 -11.59 16.12
N PHE A 108 8.63 -11.51 14.96
CA PHE A 108 7.66 -10.45 14.66
C PHE A 108 6.46 -10.50 15.60
N ASP A 109 5.92 -11.70 15.87
CA ASP A 109 4.81 -11.87 16.82
C ASP A 109 5.21 -11.40 18.22
N ALA A 110 6.40 -11.75 18.68
CA ALA A 110 6.90 -11.29 19.98
C ALA A 110 7.10 -9.76 20.00
N VAL A 111 7.67 -9.17 18.93
CA VAL A 111 7.83 -7.72 18.79
C VAL A 111 6.47 -7.01 18.79
N ASP A 112 5.45 -7.63 18.22
CA ASP A 112 4.11 -7.05 18.14
C ASP A 112 3.40 -6.95 19.49
N THR A 113 3.85 -7.70 20.51
CA THR A 113 3.36 -7.56 21.88
C THR A 113 4.00 -6.38 22.64
N LEU A 114 5.05 -5.78 22.09
CA LEU A 114 5.74 -4.66 22.75
C LEU A 114 4.87 -3.40 22.72
N ASP A 115 4.80 -2.72 23.85
CA ASP A 115 4.14 -1.42 23.95
C ASP A 115 4.93 -0.38 23.14
N ILE A 116 4.21 0.53 22.50
CA ILE A 116 4.77 1.74 21.92
C ILE A 116 4.69 2.83 23.01
N PRO A 117 5.81 3.44 23.43
CA PRO A 117 5.78 4.54 24.39
C PRO A 117 4.83 5.64 23.92
N ARG A 118 4.12 6.27 24.88
CA ARG A 118 3.10 7.28 24.59
C ARG A 118 3.61 8.41 23.69
N GLU A 119 4.77 8.94 23.99
CA GLU A 119 5.39 10.01 23.19
C GLU A 119 5.64 9.57 21.74
N GLN A 120 6.08 8.33 21.53
CA GLN A 120 6.31 7.77 20.21
C GLN A 120 4.99 7.52 19.45
N ALA A 121 3.94 7.09 20.16
CA ALA A 121 2.61 6.94 19.58
C ALA A 121 2.03 8.30 19.15
N GLU A 122 2.22 9.35 19.94
CA GLU A 122 1.83 10.73 19.61
C GLU A 122 2.59 11.23 18.36
N GLN A 123 3.91 10.99 18.28
CA GLN A 123 4.72 11.34 17.10
C GLN A 123 4.30 10.57 15.84
N LEU A 124 3.95 9.29 15.98
CA LEU A 124 3.45 8.47 14.89
C LEU A 124 2.12 9.01 14.35
N ASN A 125 1.18 9.31 15.23
CA ASN A 125 -0.11 9.90 14.86
C ASN A 125 0.08 11.26 14.17
N GLN A 126 0.98 12.10 14.68
CA GLN A 126 1.28 13.39 14.07
C GLN A 126 1.86 13.23 12.66
N LEU A 127 2.77 12.27 12.45
CA LEU A 127 3.34 12.00 11.13
C LEU A 127 2.27 11.52 10.13
N GLN A 128 1.38 10.64 10.56
CA GLN A 128 0.26 10.16 9.73
C GLN A 128 -0.69 11.32 9.38
N GLN A 129 -0.99 12.18 10.34
CA GLN A 129 -1.79 13.38 10.12
C GLN A 129 -1.11 14.34 9.14
N GLU A 130 0.20 14.61 9.28
CA GLU A 130 0.97 15.44 8.35
C GLU A 130 0.88 14.91 6.90
N ARG A 131 0.96 13.59 6.69
CA ARG A 131 0.79 12.96 5.36
C ARG A 131 -0.64 13.12 4.83
N SER A 132 -1.64 12.87 5.67
CA SER A 132 -3.06 13.04 5.29
C SER A 132 -3.38 14.50 4.92
N GLU A 133 -2.87 15.47 5.70
CA GLU A 133 -3.04 16.89 5.43
C GLU A 133 -2.34 17.33 4.12
N LEU A 134 -1.18 16.77 3.78
CA LEU A 134 -0.51 17.02 2.50
C LEU A 134 -1.40 16.61 1.33
N SER A 135 -1.93 15.38 1.36
CA SER A 135 -2.85 14.87 0.34
C SER A 135 -4.11 15.74 0.26
N LEU A 136 -4.79 15.97 1.39
CA LEU A 136 -6.00 16.77 1.44
C LEU A 136 -5.78 18.20 0.90
N SER A 137 -4.68 18.86 1.30
CA SER A 137 -4.37 20.21 0.83
C SER A 137 -4.11 20.28 -0.67
N PHE A 138 -3.56 19.22 -1.25
CA PHE A 138 -3.37 19.12 -2.69
C PHE A 138 -4.72 19.06 -3.41
N PHE A 139 -5.63 18.18 -2.99
CA PHE A 139 -6.95 18.04 -3.60
C PHE A 139 -7.81 19.30 -3.45
N GLN A 140 -7.79 19.95 -2.28
CA GLN A 140 -8.49 21.22 -2.08
C GLN A 140 -8.02 22.33 -3.06
N LYS A 141 -6.71 22.39 -3.35
CA LYS A 141 -6.15 23.39 -4.27
C LYS A 141 -6.34 23.06 -5.74
N ASN A 142 -6.52 21.78 -6.08
CA ASN A 142 -6.52 21.29 -7.45
C ASN A 142 -7.82 20.57 -7.85
N ALA A 143 -8.89 20.65 -7.04
CA ALA A 143 -10.17 19.96 -7.30
C ALA A 143 -10.72 20.26 -8.71
N GLU A 144 -10.66 21.52 -9.15
CA GLU A 144 -11.13 21.95 -10.49
C GLU A 144 -10.27 21.38 -11.64
N ARG A 145 -9.06 20.93 -11.36
CA ARG A 145 -8.10 20.39 -12.33
C ARG A 145 -7.82 18.91 -12.11
N PHE A 146 -8.62 18.25 -11.28
CA PHE A 146 -8.38 16.87 -10.89
C PHE A 146 -8.25 15.94 -12.11
N SER A 147 -9.22 16.00 -13.01
CA SER A 147 -9.23 15.20 -14.24
C SER A 147 -8.00 15.46 -15.14
N GLU A 148 -7.61 16.72 -15.29
CA GLU A 148 -6.42 17.09 -16.08
C GLU A 148 -5.16 16.47 -15.47
N ASN A 149 -5.01 16.55 -14.15
CA ASN A 149 -3.85 16.02 -13.43
C ASN A 149 -3.78 14.49 -13.48
N GLN A 150 -4.89 13.81 -13.24
CA GLN A 150 -4.98 12.36 -13.36
C GLN A 150 -4.75 11.88 -14.80
N GLY A 151 -5.26 12.61 -15.78
CA GLY A 151 -5.02 12.36 -17.21
C GLY A 151 -3.55 12.38 -17.61
N LEU A 152 -2.66 13.02 -16.85
CA LEU A 152 -1.20 12.96 -17.07
C LEU A 152 -0.63 11.56 -16.82
N ILE A 153 -1.23 10.80 -15.91
CA ILE A 153 -0.86 9.40 -15.61
C ILE A 153 -1.61 8.47 -16.54
N VAL A 154 -2.95 8.52 -16.49
CA VAL A 154 -3.82 7.69 -17.31
C VAL A 154 -5.19 8.35 -17.48
N GLU A 155 -5.68 8.38 -18.71
CA GLU A 155 -7.08 8.68 -18.97
C GLU A 155 -7.92 7.44 -18.66
N ARG A 156 -9.03 7.63 -17.95
CA ARG A 156 -9.90 6.53 -17.52
C ARG A 156 -10.36 5.64 -18.68
N GLU A 157 -10.60 6.22 -19.82
CA GLU A 157 -11.01 5.53 -21.04
C GLU A 157 -10.07 4.37 -21.44
N HIS A 158 -8.81 4.41 -21.00
CA HIS A 158 -7.84 3.35 -21.30
C HIS A 158 -8.08 2.06 -20.51
N TYR A 159 -8.70 2.13 -19.34
CA TYR A 159 -8.92 0.96 -18.49
C TYR A 159 -10.39 0.73 -18.09
N ASP A 160 -11.30 1.64 -18.41
CA ASP A 160 -12.70 1.62 -18.01
C ASP A 160 -13.41 0.34 -18.43
N SER A 161 -13.24 -0.07 -19.71
CA SER A 161 -13.81 -1.33 -20.21
C SER A 161 -13.31 -2.55 -19.42
N SER A 162 -12.00 -2.62 -19.16
CA SER A 162 -11.41 -3.73 -18.39
C SER A 162 -11.88 -3.73 -16.94
N LEU A 163 -12.03 -2.54 -16.34
CA LEU A 163 -12.57 -2.40 -14.99
C LEU A 163 -14.01 -2.87 -14.91
N MET A 164 -14.85 -2.46 -15.87
CA MET A 164 -16.25 -2.91 -15.91
C MET A 164 -16.38 -4.41 -16.15
N ASP A 165 -15.54 -4.99 -17.00
CA ASP A 165 -15.49 -6.45 -17.19
C ASP A 165 -15.13 -7.18 -15.88
N VAL A 166 -14.21 -6.61 -15.08
CA VAL A 166 -13.88 -7.15 -13.76
C VAL A 166 -15.09 -7.04 -12.84
N VAL A 167 -15.72 -5.85 -12.72
CA VAL A 167 -16.90 -5.64 -11.84
C VAL A 167 -18.05 -6.58 -12.22
N ASP A 168 -18.36 -6.71 -13.50
CA ASP A 168 -19.42 -7.59 -13.99
C ASP A 168 -19.05 -9.07 -13.75
N GLY A 169 -17.75 -9.43 -13.83
CA GLY A 169 -17.22 -10.76 -13.55
C GLY A 169 -17.26 -11.19 -12.09
N LEU A 170 -17.42 -10.25 -11.13
CA LEU A 170 -17.50 -10.58 -9.70
C LEU A 170 -18.76 -11.38 -9.34
N GLY A 171 -19.77 -11.43 -10.21
CA GLY A 171 -21.00 -12.20 -9.99
C GLY A 171 -21.89 -11.69 -8.86
N LEU A 172 -21.75 -10.42 -8.48
CA LEU A 172 -22.53 -9.81 -7.41
C LEU A 172 -23.98 -9.56 -7.85
N SER A 173 -24.90 -9.73 -6.91
CA SER A 173 -26.31 -9.37 -7.12
C SER A 173 -26.47 -7.85 -7.28
N SER A 174 -27.43 -7.41 -8.08
CA SER A 174 -27.82 -5.99 -8.14
C SER A 174 -28.29 -5.42 -6.79
N ALA A 175 -28.67 -6.28 -5.84
CA ALA A 175 -29.02 -5.89 -4.47
C ALA A 175 -27.78 -5.71 -3.55
N ALA A 176 -26.56 -5.91 -4.06
CA ALA A 176 -25.34 -5.77 -3.29
C ALA A 176 -25.14 -4.33 -2.76
N CYS A 177 -24.54 -4.24 -1.58
CA CYS A 177 -24.09 -2.99 -0.97
C CYS A 177 -22.61 -2.76 -1.34
N VAL A 178 -22.33 -1.65 -1.99
CA VAL A 178 -20.99 -1.31 -2.49
C VAL A 178 -20.46 -0.06 -1.78
N VAL A 179 -19.18 -0.07 -1.44
CA VAL A 179 -18.49 1.10 -0.90
C VAL A 179 -17.35 1.49 -1.84
N GLU A 180 -17.33 2.71 -2.31
CA GLU A 180 -16.22 3.28 -3.06
C GLU A 180 -15.43 4.23 -2.16
N ILE A 181 -14.13 4.01 -2.04
CA ILE A 181 -13.22 4.86 -1.29
C ILE A 181 -12.49 5.77 -2.26
N GLY A 182 -12.57 7.10 -2.04
CA GLY A 182 -11.97 8.09 -2.91
C GLY A 182 -12.65 8.17 -4.28
N PRO A 183 -13.95 8.53 -4.37
CA PRO A 183 -14.71 8.50 -5.63
C PRO A 183 -14.24 9.52 -6.67
N GLY A 184 -13.36 10.46 -6.29
CA GLY A 184 -12.88 11.50 -7.18
C GLY A 184 -14.03 12.34 -7.76
N GLU A 185 -14.08 12.43 -9.09
CA GLU A 185 -15.18 13.11 -9.82
C GLU A 185 -16.44 12.27 -9.94
N GLY A 186 -16.48 11.05 -9.38
CA GLY A 186 -17.66 10.19 -9.36
C GLY A 186 -17.88 9.37 -10.63
N ARG A 187 -16.90 9.22 -11.52
CA ARG A 187 -17.07 8.46 -12.77
C ARG A 187 -17.38 6.99 -12.52
N LEU A 188 -16.60 6.31 -11.66
CA LEU A 188 -16.89 4.94 -11.27
C LEU A 188 -18.15 4.87 -10.40
N LEU A 189 -18.34 5.83 -9.52
CA LEU A 189 -19.49 5.89 -8.62
C LEU A 189 -20.83 5.85 -9.41
N VAL A 190 -20.92 6.59 -10.52
CA VAL A 190 -22.09 6.56 -11.43
C VAL A 190 -22.32 5.15 -11.99
N GLU A 191 -21.24 4.49 -12.45
CA GLU A 191 -21.34 3.14 -13.02
C GLU A 191 -21.72 2.09 -11.96
N LEU A 192 -21.21 2.23 -10.73
CA LEU A 192 -21.59 1.38 -9.60
C LEU A 192 -23.07 1.63 -9.19
N ALA A 193 -23.48 2.90 -9.13
CA ALA A 193 -24.84 3.26 -8.76
C ALA A 193 -25.89 2.81 -9.79
N ARG A 194 -25.53 2.69 -11.07
CA ARG A 194 -26.39 2.10 -12.11
C ARG A 194 -26.55 0.59 -11.95
N ARG A 195 -25.56 -0.10 -11.37
CA ARG A 195 -25.53 -1.57 -11.26
C ARG A 195 -26.08 -2.09 -9.94
N PHE A 196 -25.88 -1.35 -8.87
CA PHE A 196 -26.13 -1.82 -7.50
C PHE A 196 -27.19 -0.96 -6.79
N ALA A 197 -27.99 -1.59 -5.94
CA ALA A 197 -29.11 -0.94 -5.26
C ALA A 197 -28.66 0.09 -4.21
N SER A 198 -27.48 -0.08 -3.61
CA SER A 198 -26.95 0.79 -2.57
C SER A 198 -25.45 0.98 -2.74
N VAL A 199 -25.00 2.21 -2.86
CA VAL A 199 -23.60 2.57 -2.96
C VAL A 199 -23.29 3.62 -1.90
N THR A 200 -22.15 3.50 -1.23
CA THR A 200 -21.62 4.53 -0.32
C THR A 200 -20.30 5.04 -0.85
N ALA A 201 -20.18 6.34 -1.01
CA ALA A 201 -18.96 7.05 -1.39
C ALA A 201 -18.29 7.60 -0.14
N VAL A 202 -17.01 7.29 0.08
CA VAL A 202 -16.24 7.74 1.24
C VAL A 202 -15.05 8.55 0.77
N ASP A 203 -14.91 9.78 1.24
CA ASP A 203 -13.76 10.65 0.95
C ASP A 203 -13.49 11.59 2.13
N ASN A 204 -12.22 11.92 2.39
CA ASN A 204 -11.84 12.90 3.40
C ASN A 204 -11.86 14.34 2.87
N SER A 205 -12.05 14.55 1.58
CA SER A 205 -12.21 15.84 0.94
C SER A 205 -13.68 16.15 0.68
N LYS A 206 -14.19 17.21 1.30
CA LYS A 206 -15.54 17.69 1.03
C LYS A 206 -15.73 18.10 -0.43
N ASP A 207 -14.70 18.73 -1.02
CA ASP A 207 -14.76 19.22 -2.39
C ASP A 207 -14.87 18.06 -3.39
N MET A 208 -14.17 16.94 -3.15
CA MET A 208 -14.27 15.74 -3.97
C MET A 208 -15.65 15.08 -3.82
N LEU A 209 -16.20 15.01 -2.60
CA LEU A 209 -17.57 14.52 -2.40
C LEU A 209 -18.61 15.42 -3.06
N ASP A 210 -18.42 16.72 -3.11
CA ASP A 210 -19.34 17.64 -3.78
C ASP A 210 -19.29 17.46 -5.30
N LEU A 211 -18.09 17.20 -5.89
CA LEU A 211 -17.94 16.84 -7.32
C LEU A 211 -18.65 15.52 -7.64
N SER A 212 -18.39 14.47 -6.89
CA SER A 212 -19.02 13.16 -7.11
C SER A 212 -20.54 13.21 -6.88
N ARG A 213 -21.02 14.02 -5.92
CA ARG A 213 -22.47 14.26 -5.72
C ARG A 213 -23.10 14.95 -6.91
N ALA A 214 -22.41 15.92 -7.51
CA ALA A 214 -22.89 16.59 -8.72
C ALA A 214 -22.98 15.62 -9.91
N ALA A 215 -22.01 14.70 -10.07
CA ALA A 215 -22.06 13.67 -11.11
C ALA A 215 -23.26 12.72 -10.93
N ILE A 216 -23.50 12.25 -9.72
CA ILE A 216 -24.67 11.40 -9.38
C ILE A 216 -26.00 12.11 -9.66
N ALA A 217 -26.09 13.39 -9.28
CA ALA A 217 -27.30 14.20 -9.53
C ALA A 217 -27.54 14.44 -11.02
N ALA A 218 -26.48 14.71 -11.80
CA ALA A 218 -26.55 14.91 -13.24
C ALA A 218 -27.07 13.66 -13.99
N ASP A 219 -26.78 12.48 -13.45
CA ASP A 219 -27.23 11.20 -13.99
C ASP A 219 -28.62 10.76 -13.46
N GLY A 220 -29.22 11.56 -12.56
CA GLY A 220 -30.55 11.29 -11.99
C GLY A 220 -30.59 10.13 -11.01
N LEU A 221 -29.45 9.72 -10.46
CA LEU A 221 -29.33 8.64 -9.49
C LEU A 221 -29.61 9.13 -8.06
N SER A 222 -30.15 8.25 -7.20
CA SER A 222 -30.53 8.59 -5.81
C SER A 222 -30.17 7.52 -4.78
N ASN A 223 -29.45 6.48 -5.19
CA ASN A 223 -29.07 5.33 -4.39
C ASN A 223 -27.63 5.41 -3.88
N VAL A 224 -27.09 6.62 -3.75
CA VAL A 224 -25.73 6.88 -3.26
C VAL A 224 -25.78 7.66 -1.95
N GLU A 225 -25.11 7.13 -0.93
CA GLU A 225 -24.82 7.83 0.32
C GLU A 225 -23.39 8.37 0.29
N PHE A 226 -23.15 9.53 0.94
CA PHE A 226 -21.87 10.20 0.95
C PHE A 226 -21.38 10.37 2.40
N LEU A 227 -20.23 9.78 2.70
CA LEU A 227 -19.58 9.82 4.00
C LEU A 227 -18.30 10.65 3.93
N LEU A 228 -18.26 11.77 4.64
CA LEU A 228 -17.05 12.57 4.81
C LEU A 228 -16.17 11.95 5.90
N GLY A 229 -14.99 11.47 5.53
CA GLY A 229 -14.03 10.85 6.44
C GLY A 229 -13.10 9.87 5.74
N GLU A 230 -12.25 9.24 6.51
CA GLU A 230 -11.34 8.17 6.09
C GLU A 230 -11.99 6.79 6.29
N THR A 231 -11.30 5.71 5.86
CA THR A 231 -11.79 4.32 6.02
C THR A 231 -12.06 3.94 7.47
N ALA A 232 -11.32 4.51 8.42
CA ALA A 232 -11.56 4.31 9.85
C ALA A 232 -12.95 4.83 10.29
N ASN A 233 -13.38 5.99 9.77
CA ASN A 233 -14.71 6.53 10.02
C ASN A 233 -15.82 5.68 9.37
N ALA A 234 -15.59 5.22 8.14
CA ALA A 234 -16.50 4.32 7.46
C ALA A 234 -16.70 3.01 8.25
N ARG A 235 -15.64 2.49 8.85
CA ARG A 235 -15.71 1.28 9.70
C ARG A 235 -16.65 1.44 10.89
N GLU A 236 -16.74 2.63 11.50
CA GLU A 236 -17.62 2.88 12.64
C GLU A 236 -19.10 2.76 12.27
N THR A 237 -19.46 3.06 11.03
CA THR A 237 -20.85 3.10 10.54
C THR A 237 -21.24 1.93 9.66
N LEU A 238 -20.32 1.35 8.91
CA LEU A 238 -20.57 0.37 7.85
C LEU A 238 -19.94 -1.01 8.15
N SER A 239 -19.52 -1.31 9.38
CA SER A 239 -18.86 -2.57 9.72
C SER A 239 -19.70 -3.78 9.33
N GLY A 240 -19.13 -4.69 8.51
CA GLY A 240 -19.78 -5.92 8.07
C GLY A 240 -20.97 -5.69 7.13
N ALA A 241 -21.08 -4.54 6.47
CA ALA A 241 -22.23 -4.18 5.64
C ALA A 241 -21.97 -4.29 4.12
N ALA A 242 -20.70 -4.23 3.67
CA ALA A 242 -20.36 -4.18 2.26
C ALA A 242 -20.19 -5.57 1.63
N ASP A 243 -20.81 -5.78 0.48
CA ASP A 243 -20.53 -6.92 -0.40
C ASP A 243 -19.29 -6.68 -1.26
N LEU A 244 -19.02 -5.41 -1.58
CA LEU A 244 -17.86 -4.97 -2.35
C LEU A 244 -17.33 -3.66 -1.79
N VAL A 245 -16.01 -3.57 -1.63
CA VAL A 245 -15.29 -2.29 -1.44
C VAL A 245 -14.38 -2.09 -2.64
N VAL A 246 -14.31 -0.85 -3.16
CA VAL A 246 -13.50 -0.51 -4.34
C VAL A 246 -12.55 0.63 -4.01
N PHE A 247 -11.29 0.48 -4.42
CA PHE A 247 -10.32 1.55 -4.59
C PHE A 247 -10.02 1.71 -6.08
N ASP A 248 -10.25 2.89 -6.62
CA ASP A 248 -9.92 3.21 -8.02
C ASP A 248 -8.93 4.38 -8.06
N MET A 249 -7.65 4.07 -8.24
CA MET A 249 -6.56 5.04 -8.34
C MET A 249 -6.49 6.00 -7.14
N VAL A 250 -6.55 5.47 -5.92
CA VAL A 250 -6.62 6.28 -4.69
C VAL A 250 -5.63 5.87 -3.61
N LEU A 251 -5.18 4.61 -3.56
CA LEU A 251 -4.29 4.13 -2.48
C LEU A 251 -2.97 4.90 -2.42
N HIS A 252 -2.45 5.34 -3.57
CA HIS A 252 -1.22 6.14 -3.63
C HIS A 252 -1.37 7.55 -3.04
N HIS A 253 -2.58 7.98 -2.71
CA HIS A 253 -2.87 9.23 -1.99
C HIS A 253 -3.15 9.02 -0.49
N ILE A 254 -3.28 7.77 -0.04
CA ILE A 254 -3.61 7.44 1.34
C ILE A 254 -2.35 7.42 2.21
N ALA A 255 -2.37 8.12 3.35
CA ALA A 255 -1.22 8.23 4.26
C ALA A 255 -0.76 6.87 4.82
N THR A 256 -1.70 5.95 5.06
CA THR A 256 -1.48 4.65 5.72
C THR A 256 -2.13 3.50 4.94
N PRO A 257 -1.64 3.18 3.71
CA PRO A 257 -2.30 2.24 2.82
C PRO A 257 -2.44 0.83 3.43
N ALA A 258 -1.42 0.33 4.11
CA ALA A 258 -1.49 -1.00 4.75
C ALA A 258 -2.53 -1.06 5.88
N SER A 259 -2.70 0.00 6.66
CA SER A 259 -3.73 0.07 7.71
C SER A 259 -5.14 0.13 7.13
N THR A 260 -5.28 0.75 5.98
CA THR A 260 -6.55 0.86 5.25
C THR A 260 -7.12 -0.49 4.86
N PHE A 261 -6.28 -1.49 4.51
CA PHE A 261 -6.76 -2.85 4.23
C PHE A 261 -7.47 -3.50 5.43
N ARG A 262 -7.02 -3.22 6.67
CA ARG A 262 -7.70 -3.73 7.88
C ARG A 262 -9.06 -3.07 8.10
N ASP A 263 -9.16 -1.78 7.83
CA ASP A 263 -10.44 -1.08 7.93
C ASP A 263 -11.41 -1.62 6.88
N VAL A 264 -10.95 -1.81 5.64
CA VAL A 264 -11.75 -2.41 4.56
C VAL A 264 -12.20 -3.81 4.89
N ALA A 265 -11.33 -4.66 5.42
CA ALA A 265 -11.70 -6.00 5.85
C ALA A 265 -12.81 -6.00 6.92
N ALA A 266 -12.85 -4.96 7.75
CA ALA A 266 -13.93 -4.79 8.73
C ALA A 266 -15.23 -4.26 8.09
N LEU A 267 -15.17 -3.49 6.99
CA LEU A 267 -16.35 -3.06 6.23
C LEU A 267 -17.05 -4.23 5.53
N LEU A 268 -16.26 -5.20 5.05
CA LEU A 268 -16.75 -6.32 4.25
C LEU A 268 -17.56 -7.31 5.09
N LYS A 269 -18.63 -7.80 4.51
CA LYS A 269 -19.32 -9.03 4.93
C LYS A 269 -18.37 -10.23 4.84
N GLU A 270 -18.74 -11.34 5.45
CA GLU A 270 -18.13 -12.63 5.15
C GLU A 270 -18.32 -12.93 3.65
N ASP A 271 -17.28 -13.45 3.00
CA ASP A 271 -17.18 -13.64 1.54
C ASP A 271 -17.25 -12.35 0.71
N GLY A 272 -17.30 -11.17 1.32
CA GLY A 272 -17.25 -9.88 0.62
C GLY A 272 -15.93 -9.66 -0.11
N LEU A 273 -15.97 -8.81 -1.12
CA LEU A 273 -14.87 -8.57 -2.06
C LEU A 273 -14.25 -7.20 -1.89
N LEU A 274 -12.93 -7.13 -2.01
CA LEU A 274 -12.18 -5.90 -2.21
C LEU A 274 -11.64 -5.88 -3.64
N LEU A 275 -11.95 -4.84 -4.40
CA LEU A 275 -11.37 -4.56 -5.71
C LEU A 275 -10.43 -3.36 -5.58
N VAL A 276 -9.19 -3.55 -5.98
CA VAL A 276 -8.16 -2.52 -6.01
C VAL A 276 -7.71 -2.29 -7.44
N ILE A 277 -7.87 -1.07 -7.93
CA ILE A 277 -7.28 -0.57 -9.16
C ILE A 277 -6.21 0.42 -8.77
N GLU A 278 -4.94 0.16 -9.10
CA GLU A 278 -3.83 0.95 -8.60
C GLU A 278 -2.62 0.93 -9.54
N LEU A 279 -1.77 1.94 -9.43
CA LEU A 279 -0.49 1.98 -10.12
C LEU A 279 0.44 0.86 -9.61
N CYS A 280 1.07 0.15 -10.54
CA CYS A 280 2.25 -0.62 -10.19
C CYS A 280 3.38 0.32 -9.77
N SER A 281 4.30 -0.17 -8.93
CA SER A 281 5.49 0.57 -8.50
C SER A 281 6.26 1.15 -9.70
N HIS A 282 6.63 2.43 -9.64
CA HIS A 282 7.33 3.17 -10.69
C HIS A 282 8.33 4.17 -10.10
N ASP A 283 9.16 4.80 -10.95
CA ASP A 283 10.19 5.76 -10.56
C ASP A 283 9.92 7.21 -11.02
N GLN A 284 8.72 7.49 -11.51
CA GLN A 284 8.34 8.79 -12.06
C GLN A 284 7.98 9.79 -10.93
N ASP A 285 8.99 10.43 -10.34
CA ASP A 285 8.85 11.31 -9.16
C ASP A 285 8.04 12.60 -9.38
N TRP A 286 7.82 12.99 -10.64
CA TRP A 286 7.07 14.20 -11.00
C TRP A 286 5.58 14.14 -10.57
N VAL A 287 5.00 12.92 -10.44
CA VAL A 287 3.59 12.74 -10.04
C VAL A 287 3.30 13.31 -8.65
N ARG A 288 4.29 13.30 -7.74
CA ARG A 288 4.15 13.89 -6.40
C ARG A 288 3.72 15.35 -6.44
N ASN A 289 4.33 16.13 -7.32
CA ASN A 289 4.05 17.55 -7.44
C ASN A 289 2.85 17.84 -8.34
N SER A 290 2.64 17.03 -9.38
CA SER A 290 1.61 17.27 -10.39
C SER A 290 0.28 16.60 -10.08
N CYS A 291 0.31 15.44 -9.42
CA CYS A 291 -0.88 14.62 -9.12
C CYS A 291 -1.16 14.48 -7.61
N GLY A 292 -0.20 14.84 -6.74
CA GLY A 292 -0.35 14.77 -5.29
C GLY A 292 -0.09 13.40 -4.70
N ASP A 293 0.62 12.54 -5.42
CA ASP A 293 0.92 11.19 -4.99
C ASP A 293 1.84 11.20 -3.75
N LEU A 294 1.43 10.52 -2.71
CA LEU A 294 2.28 10.23 -1.56
C LEU A 294 3.21 9.05 -1.86
N TRP A 295 2.74 8.09 -2.64
CA TRP A 295 3.43 6.86 -3.01
C TRP A 295 3.53 6.71 -4.52
N LEU A 296 4.65 6.14 -5.01
CA LEU A 296 4.89 5.91 -6.43
C LEU A 296 4.37 4.52 -6.86
N GLY A 297 3.07 4.29 -6.69
CA GLY A 297 2.42 3.00 -6.95
C GLY A 297 2.83 1.91 -5.97
N PHE A 298 2.45 0.66 -6.17
CA PHE A 298 2.71 -0.46 -5.25
C PHE A 298 3.07 -1.72 -6.02
N ASP A 299 3.94 -2.55 -5.44
CA ASP A 299 4.19 -3.88 -5.97
C ASP A 299 2.99 -4.79 -5.66
N GLU A 300 2.71 -5.74 -6.56
CA GLU A 300 1.65 -6.72 -6.36
C GLU A 300 1.79 -7.46 -5.03
N SER A 301 3.01 -7.85 -4.69
CA SER A 301 3.33 -8.54 -3.45
C SER A 301 3.03 -7.70 -2.20
N GLU A 302 3.07 -6.36 -2.28
CA GLU A 302 2.71 -5.49 -1.16
C GLU A 302 1.19 -5.52 -0.93
N LEU A 303 0.40 -5.37 -1.99
CA LEU A 303 -1.06 -5.43 -1.90
C LEU A 303 -1.53 -6.81 -1.41
N ASP A 304 -0.94 -7.90 -1.93
CA ASP A 304 -1.24 -9.26 -1.51
C ASP A 304 -0.93 -9.49 -0.02
N GLN A 305 0.20 -8.98 0.45
CA GLN A 305 0.59 -9.12 1.84
C GLN A 305 -0.32 -8.30 2.77
N TRP A 306 -0.67 -7.05 2.40
CA TRP A 306 -1.60 -6.24 3.19
C TRP A 306 -2.99 -6.88 3.26
N ALA A 307 -3.44 -7.44 2.14
CA ALA A 307 -4.68 -8.22 2.10
C ALA A 307 -4.62 -9.44 3.03
N ALA A 308 -3.58 -10.27 2.90
CA ALA A 308 -3.40 -11.47 3.72
C ALA A 308 -3.33 -11.15 5.23
N MET A 309 -2.59 -10.10 5.61
CA MET A 309 -2.50 -9.64 7.00
C MET A 309 -3.84 -9.11 7.55
N SER A 310 -4.76 -8.77 6.66
CA SER A 310 -6.10 -8.28 6.99
C SER A 310 -7.18 -9.36 6.90
N GLY A 311 -6.81 -10.62 6.65
CA GLY A 311 -7.76 -11.73 6.52
C GLY A 311 -8.45 -11.79 5.15
N LEU A 312 -7.85 -11.15 4.13
CA LEU A 312 -8.33 -11.19 2.76
C LEU A 312 -7.44 -12.12 1.93
N ARG A 313 -8.04 -12.92 1.05
CA ARG A 313 -7.34 -13.80 0.14
C ARG A 313 -7.38 -13.26 -1.29
N PHE A 314 -6.26 -13.28 -1.96
CA PHE A 314 -6.19 -12.99 -3.40
C PHE A 314 -7.04 -14.00 -4.21
N GLU A 315 -7.84 -13.49 -5.14
CA GLU A 315 -8.67 -14.31 -6.04
C GLU A 315 -8.23 -14.19 -7.49
N GLN A 316 -8.09 -12.96 -7.98
CA GLN A 316 -7.68 -12.72 -9.37
C GLN A 316 -7.00 -11.38 -9.51
N GLY A 317 -6.18 -11.24 -10.54
CA GLY A 317 -5.51 -9.99 -10.89
C GLY A 317 -5.20 -9.91 -12.37
N SER A 318 -5.09 -8.68 -12.85
CA SER A 318 -4.66 -8.36 -14.19
C SER A 318 -3.83 -7.08 -14.19
N ASN A 319 -2.96 -6.93 -15.18
CA ASN A 319 -2.12 -5.76 -15.36
C ASN A 319 -2.35 -5.16 -16.74
N LEU A 320 -2.39 -3.84 -16.79
CA LEU A 320 -2.49 -3.06 -18.01
C LEU A 320 -1.26 -2.15 -18.14
N ALA A 321 -0.44 -2.41 -19.15
CA ALA A 321 0.71 -1.56 -19.46
C ALA A 321 0.24 -0.36 -20.30
N LEU A 322 0.69 0.86 -19.91
CA LEU A 322 0.39 2.09 -20.62
C LEU A 322 1.59 2.53 -21.48
N ARG A 323 1.31 3.31 -22.53
CA ARG A 323 2.36 3.76 -23.47
C ARG A 323 3.34 4.77 -22.86
N ASN A 324 2.98 5.42 -21.78
CA ASN A 324 3.80 6.42 -21.07
C ASN A 324 4.71 5.83 -19.97
N GLY A 325 4.78 4.50 -19.88
CA GLY A 325 5.63 3.77 -18.93
C GLY A 325 4.99 3.44 -17.60
N PHE A 326 3.77 3.90 -17.33
CA PHE A 326 3.01 3.42 -16.19
C PHE A 326 2.38 2.05 -16.45
N GLN A 327 2.08 1.34 -15.38
CA GLN A 327 1.28 0.13 -15.40
C GLN A 327 0.20 0.24 -14.33
N ILE A 328 -1.00 -0.24 -14.65
CA ILE A 328 -2.11 -0.36 -13.71
C ILE A 328 -2.29 -1.83 -13.39
N GLN A 329 -2.49 -2.13 -12.12
CA GLN A 329 -2.91 -3.44 -11.65
C GLN A 329 -4.35 -3.37 -11.15
N MET A 330 -5.14 -4.41 -11.47
CA MET A 330 -6.46 -4.65 -10.91
C MET A 330 -6.38 -5.93 -10.11
N ARG A 331 -6.75 -5.89 -8.83
CA ARG A 331 -6.64 -7.04 -7.94
C ARG A 331 -7.91 -7.22 -7.15
N VAL A 332 -8.41 -8.43 -7.11
CA VAL A 332 -9.60 -8.83 -6.34
C VAL A 332 -9.17 -9.70 -5.18
N PHE A 333 -9.65 -9.35 -4.01
CA PHE A 333 -9.44 -10.11 -2.79
C PHE A 333 -10.80 -10.45 -2.17
N ARG A 334 -10.90 -11.63 -1.55
CA ARG A 334 -12.09 -12.09 -0.83
C ARG A 334 -11.82 -12.18 0.66
N LYS A 335 -12.75 -11.71 1.48
CA LYS A 335 -12.72 -11.94 2.92
C LYS A 335 -13.02 -13.40 3.23
N HIS A 336 -12.18 -14.01 4.06
CA HIS A 336 -12.45 -15.35 4.55
C HIS A 336 -13.62 -15.34 5.53
N ALA A 337 -14.51 -16.34 5.41
CA ALA A 337 -15.38 -16.72 6.52
C ALA A 337 -14.50 -17.28 7.64
N ASN A 338 -14.62 -16.71 8.83
CA ASN A 338 -13.95 -17.22 10.04
C ASN A 338 -14.59 -18.55 10.52
#